data_13429d36d2839277fa02d8db3693b631
#
_entry.id   13429d36d2839277fa02d8db3693b631
#
_cell.length_a   1.000
_cell.length_b   1.000
_cell.length_c   1.000
_cell.angle_alpha   90.00
_cell.angle_beta   90.00
_cell.angle_gamma   90.00
#
_symmetry.space_group_name_H-M   'P 1'
#
loop_
_entity.id
_entity.type
_entity.pdbx_description
1 polymer ?
#
loop_
_entity_poly.entity_id
_entity_poly.type
_entity_poly.pdbx_seq_one_letter_code
_entity_poly.pdbx_strand_id
1 'polypeptide(L)'
;MARAPAVAALSALRKIPSAVGRRHRAHRLRPTGDLAPQPRPYLRALGLAAVVLMGAWLGLLAVGNVRVPVGPMDTRMTLRPSLTGGTKINVSPLGSLELKSHTAPIRLDVDVDRLDPVRSEALVNHPERLSGLQDEVTRDVEHGTLDLALRSCVAVVSGATALGLAVYRRPGRALGAGGLALALLAASGGAAYATWNPNSVLEPKFSGLLSSAPSVVGSARSIVTEFDVYQKELARLVTNVTKLYDVTSTLPAYRPDPSTIRVLHVSDIHLNPASWRIISSLVEQYDISVIVDSGDTMDHGSAAENAFLDPIKDLGAPYIWVRGNHDSATTQRYLEHIKNVRVLDNGKAVTVAGLRFAGTGDPQYTPDRAVKAQGDPAERMAGIRLASALRDQRAAGTPVDIAIAHNPVAARETDGTVPLVLAGHIHHEQTEVMKLGTRLRVEGSTGGSGLRAVDDASPDPVQASILYLDRDTRRLQAWDEIELGGLGLTTAQVSRHLPKENQPGATPSPTPPTGSPTPSP
;
A
#
# COMPACT_ATOMS: atom_id res chain seq x y z
N MET A 1 16.86 42.31 21.29
CA MET A 1 16.51 43.66 21.79
C MET A 1 15.42 44.26 20.92
N ALA A 2 14.43 44.89 21.52
CA ALA A 2 13.28 45.67 21.13
C ALA A 2 11.99 44.83 20.96
N ARG A 3 11.18 44.69 21.98
CA ARG A 3 10.19 45.56 22.61
C ARG A 3 8.94 45.78 21.77
N ALA A 4 7.84 45.16 22.26
CA ALA A 4 6.48 45.51 21.92
C ALA A 4 6.13 46.95 22.39
N PRO A 5 5.07 47.54 21.86
CA PRO A 5 3.98 47.93 22.73
C PRO A 5 2.60 47.56 22.14
N ALA A 6 1.60 47.42 22.88
CA ALA A 6 1.00 47.85 24.11
C ALA A 6 -0.50 48.04 23.83
N VAL A 7 -1.28 47.45 24.58
CA VAL A 7 -2.38 47.98 25.40
C VAL A 7 -2.76 49.46 25.18
N ALA A 8 -3.98 49.68 24.69
CA ALA A 8 -4.89 50.74 25.09
C ALA A 8 -6.15 50.79 24.23
N ALA A 9 -7.29 50.42 24.77
CA ALA A 9 -8.60 51.01 24.54
C ALA A 9 -9.70 50.21 25.24
N LEU A 10 -9.83 50.41 26.54
CA LEU A 10 -11.00 50.06 27.32
C LEU A 10 -11.26 51.23 28.26
N SER A 11 -12.04 52.21 27.82
CA SER A 11 -12.75 53.11 28.70
C SER A 11 -13.67 54.03 27.90
N ALA A 12 -14.92 53.65 27.76
CA ALA A 12 -16.06 54.60 27.60
C ALA A 12 -17.37 53.82 27.45
N LEU A 13 -18.03 53.55 28.51
CA LEU A 13 -19.49 53.40 28.57
C LEU A 13 -19.95 53.61 30.00
N ARG A 14 -20.32 54.85 30.27
CA ARG A 14 -21.01 55.20 31.53
C ARG A 14 -22.17 56.12 31.14
N LYS A 15 -23.36 55.75 31.71
CA LYS A 15 -24.58 56.55 31.93
C LYS A 15 -25.80 56.14 31.12
N ILE A 16 -26.68 55.49 31.84
CA ILE A 16 -28.11 55.35 31.59
C ILE A 16 -28.83 56.32 32.54
N PRO A 17 -29.88 57.02 32.14
CA PRO A 17 -30.87 57.50 33.04
C PRO A 17 -32.17 56.68 32.97
N SER A 18 -32.64 56.34 34.13
CA SER A 18 -33.93 55.74 34.48
C SER A 18 -35.11 56.68 34.18
N ALA A 19 -36.16 56.17 33.56
CA ALA A 19 -37.49 56.83 33.60
C ALA A 19 -38.56 55.77 33.93
N VAL A 20 -39.15 55.98 35.09
CA VAL A 20 -40.30 55.29 35.67
C VAL A 20 -41.59 55.74 34.93
N GLY A 21 -42.38 54.79 34.48
CA GLY A 21 -43.72 55.01 33.97
C GLY A 21 -44.64 53.85 34.38
N ARG A 22 -45.31 54.00 35.51
CA ARG A 22 -46.46 53.16 35.92
C ARG A 22 -47.63 53.37 35.00
N ARG A 23 -48.23 52.30 34.45
CA ARG A 23 -49.66 52.30 34.12
C ARG A 23 -50.31 50.93 34.44
N HIS A 24 -51.47 51.04 35.04
CA HIS A 24 -52.32 50.05 35.66
C HIS A 24 -53.05 49.13 34.66
N ARG A 25 -53.18 47.88 35.06
CA ARG A 25 -54.32 46.93 35.04
C ARG A 25 -55.23 46.84 33.81
N ALA A 26 -55.29 45.62 33.29
CA ALA A 26 -56.54 44.94 32.99
C ALA A 26 -56.31 43.43 33.06
N HIS A 27 -56.87 42.78 34.11
CA HIS A 27 -57.04 41.35 34.17
C HIS A 27 -58.00 40.90 33.05
N ARG A 28 -57.49 40.15 32.09
CA ARG A 28 -58.33 39.23 31.30
C ARG A 28 -57.82 37.83 31.55
N LEU A 29 -58.65 37.05 32.22
CA LEU A 29 -58.57 35.61 32.32
C LEU A 29 -58.50 35.04 30.91
N ARG A 30 -57.40 34.40 30.54
CA ARG A 30 -57.28 33.56 29.33
C ARG A 30 -57.54 32.12 29.73
N PRO A 31 -58.24 31.32 28.89
CA PRO A 31 -58.52 29.93 29.14
C PRO A 31 -57.21 29.13 29.14
N THR A 32 -57.16 28.14 30.00
CA THR A 32 -56.15 27.12 30.10
C THR A 32 -56.16 26.26 28.82
N GLY A 33 -55.37 26.69 27.83
CA GLY A 33 -55.04 25.85 26.69
C GLY A 33 -53.87 24.98 27.06
N ASP A 34 -53.94 23.69 26.72
CA ASP A 34 -52.93 22.65 26.89
C ASP A 34 -51.54 23.18 26.55
N LEU A 35 -50.68 23.31 27.56
CA LEU A 35 -49.27 23.55 27.38
C LEU A 35 -48.63 22.27 26.90
N ALA A 36 -48.50 22.13 25.57
CA ALA A 36 -47.60 21.12 25.03
C ALA A 36 -46.23 21.25 25.73
N PRO A 37 -45.62 20.16 26.22
CA PRO A 37 -44.38 20.20 26.96
C PRO A 37 -43.30 20.91 26.14
N GLN A 38 -42.87 22.09 26.62
CA GLN A 38 -41.79 22.82 25.94
C GLN A 38 -40.53 21.92 26.03
N PRO A 39 -39.90 21.60 24.89
CA PRO A 39 -38.68 20.78 24.90
C PRO A 39 -37.65 21.45 25.80
N ARG A 40 -37.09 20.68 26.73
CA ARG A 40 -36.12 21.10 27.72
C ARG A 40 -34.99 21.86 27.04
N PRO A 41 -34.48 22.98 27.58
CA PRO A 41 -33.57 23.89 26.86
C PRO A 41 -32.27 23.19 26.40
N TYR A 42 -31.83 22.16 27.09
CA TYR A 42 -30.67 21.36 26.72
C TYR A 42 -30.90 20.53 25.43
N LEU A 43 -32.14 20.05 25.16
CA LEU A 43 -32.44 19.33 23.93
C LEU A 43 -32.40 20.25 22.70
N ARG A 44 -32.76 21.52 22.87
CA ARG A 44 -32.63 22.51 21.80
C ARG A 44 -31.16 22.86 21.54
N ALA A 45 -30.35 22.96 22.59
CA ALA A 45 -28.91 23.19 22.48
C ALA A 45 -28.19 22.01 21.80
N LEU A 46 -28.52 20.76 22.19
CA LEU A 46 -27.99 19.55 21.55
C LEU A 46 -28.38 19.47 20.07
N GLY A 47 -29.66 19.77 19.74
CA GLY A 47 -30.10 19.82 18.35
C GLY A 47 -29.35 20.86 17.51
N LEU A 48 -29.09 22.05 18.09
CA LEU A 48 -28.29 23.08 17.41
C LEU A 48 -26.85 22.61 17.22
N ALA A 49 -26.22 22.06 18.26
CA ALA A 49 -24.86 21.54 18.18
C ALA A 49 -24.73 20.42 17.11
N ALA A 50 -25.70 19.50 17.07
CA ALA A 50 -25.72 18.44 16.06
C ALA A 50 -25.83 19.01 14.62
N VAL A 51 -26.70 19.99 14.40
CA VAL A 51 -26.86 20.65 13.07
C VAL A 51 -25.58 21.42 12.69
N VAL A 52 -24.97 22.13 13.64
CA VAL A 52 -23.72 22.87 13.38
C VAL A 52 -22.58 21.92 13.04
N LEU A 53 -22.36 20.88 13.84
CA LEU A 53 -21.27 19.91 13.63
C LEU A 53 -21.48 19.11 12.33
N MET A 54 -22.71 18.65 12.09
CA MET A 54 -23.03 17.92 10.85
C MET A 54 -22.88 18.80 9.62
N GLY A 55 -23.36 20.05 9.65
CA GLY A 55 -23.22 21.00 8.55
C GLY A 55 -21.76 21.38 8.30
N ALA A 56 -20.98 21.61 9.35
CA ALA A 56 -19.55 21.86 9.24
C ALA A 56 -18.80 20.65 8.62
N TRP A 57 -19.13 19.45 9.09
CA TRP A 57 -18.54 18.22 8.56
C TRP A 57 -18.87 17.98 7.08
N LEU A 58 -20.13 18.16 6.67
CA LEU A 58 -20.54 18.05 5.28
C LEU A 58 -19.86 19.13 4.40
N GLY A 59 -19.71 20.35 4.91
CA GLY A 59 -18.98 21.40 4.22
C GLY A 59 -17.50 21.04 4.00
N LEU A 60 -16.82 20.53 5.02
CA LEU A 60 -15.43 20.07 4.90
C LEU A 60 -15.28 18.90 3.93
N LEU A 61 -16.21 17.94 3.91
CA LEU A 61 -16.20 16.84 2.93
C LEU A 61 -16.31 17.33 1.49
N ALA A 62 -17.08 18.40 1.25
CA ALA A 62 -17.32 18.92 -0.10
C ALA A 62 -16.14 19.77 -0.62
N VAL A 63 -15.52 20.59 0.22
CA VAL A 63 -14.57 21.64 -0.22
C VAL A 63 -13.31 21.71 0.66
N GLY A 64 -13.23 20.94 1.74
CA GLY A 64 -12.15 21.00 2.74
C GLY A 64 -10.82 20.37 2.31
N ASN A 65 -10.48 20.38 1.02
CA ASN A 65 -9.21 19.87 0.51
C ASN A 65 -8.53 20.90 -0.41
N VAL A 66 -7.20 20.87 -0.41
CA VAL A 66 -6.35 21.72 -1.27
C VAL A 66 -5.26 20.84 -1.88
N ARG A 67 -5.04 21.00 -3.20
CA ARG A 67 -3.89 20.41 -3.87
C ARG A 67 -2.81 21.46 -3.96
N VAL A 68 -1.64 21.15 -3.40
CA VAL A 68 -0.48 22.04 -3.37
C VAL A 68 0.75 21.26 -3.75
N PRO A 69 1.56 21.76 -4.68
CA PRO A 69 2.90 21.20 -4.86
C PRO A 69 3.73 21.55 -3.63
N VAL A 70 4.43 20.57 -3.07
CA VAL A 70 5.35 20.75 -1.95
C VAL A 70 6.71 20.22 -2.41
N GLY A 71 7.61 21.14 -2.78
CA GLY A 71 8.86 20.78 -3.42
C GLY A 71 8.64 19.92 -4.69
N PRO A 72 9.25 18.73 -4.79
CA PRO A 72 9.08 17.83 -5.93
C PRO A 72 7.82 16.97 -5.88
N MET A 73 6.94 17.14 -4.88
CA MET A 73 5.78 16.30 -4.64
C MET A 73 4.48 17.03 -4.91
N ASP A 74 3.55 16.38 -5.61
CA ASP A 74 2.16 16.82 -5.66
C ASP A 74 1.43 16.29 -4.43
N THR A 75 0.92 17.18 -3.58
CA THR A 75 0.27 16.81 -2.34
C THR A 75 -1.19 17.27 -2.29
N ARG A 76 -1.98 16.54 -1.54
CA ARG A 76 -3.35 16.92 -1.19
C ARG A 76 -3.46 17.07 0.32
N MET A 77 -3.74 18.27 0.78
CA MET A 77 -3.97 18.59 2.18
C MET A 77 -5.45 18.57 2.49
N THR A 78 -5.86 17.91 3.58
CA THR A 78 -7.25 17.79 4.01
C THR A 78 -7.36 18.00 5.51
N LEU A 79 -8.29 18.87 5.93
CA LEU A 79 -8.59 19.06 7.35
C LEU A 79 -9.70 18.11 7.78
N ARG A 80 -9.45 17.30 8.80
CA ARG A 80 -10.44 16.34 9.34
C ARG A 80 -10.71 16.54 10.81
N PRO A 81 -11.95 16.32 11.28
CA PRO A 81 -12.24 16.21 12.70
C PRO A 81 -11.46 15.04 13.31
N SER A 82 -10.87 15.25 14.49
CA SER A 82 -10.09 14.23 15.20
C SER A 82 -10.23 14.41 16.69
N LEU A 83 -10.20 13.33 17.45
CA LEU A 83 -10.18 13.39 18.91
C LEU A 83 -8.75 13.55 19.48
N THR A 84 -7.74 13.21 18.69
CA THR A 84 -6.34 13.18 19.12
C THR A 84 -5.49 14.32 18.55
N GLY A 85 -5.99 15.02 17.52
CA GLY A 85 -5.21 16.03 16.81
C GLY A 85 -4.09 15.46 15.94
N GLY A 86 -3.05 16.26 15.71
CA GLY A 86 -1.85 15.86 15.02
C GLY A 86 -1.87 16.04 13.50
N THR A 87 -0.79 15.62 12.85
CA THR A 87 -0.64 15.62 11.38
C THR A 87 -0.34 14.20 10.91
N LYS A 88 -1.03 13.77 9.86
CA LYS A 88 -0.80 12.49 9.22
C LYS A 88 -0.38 12.71 7.77
N ILE A 89 0.79 12.21 7.42
CA ILE A 89 1.32 12.27 6.06
C ILE A 89 1.23 10.86 5.47
N ASN A 90 0.45 10.70 4.41
CA ASN A 90 0.28 9.44 3.70
C ASN A 90 1.14 9.48 2.44
N VAL A 91 2.04 8.51 2.31
CA VAL A 91 2.90 8.34 1.13
C VAL A 91 2.55 6.98 0.53
N SER A 92 1.54 6.97 -0.35
CA SER A 92 1.13 5.74 -1.02
C SER A 92 2.17 5.35 -2.08
N PRO A 93 2.62 4.07 -2.16
CA PRO A 93 2.21 2.91 -1.36
C PRO A 93 3.04 2.66 -0.09
N LEU A 94 3.96 3.57 0.26
CA LEU A 94 4.97 3.37 1.29
C LEU A 94 4.43 3.34 2.72
N GLY A 95 3.24 3.90 2.96
CA GLY A 95 2.63 3.92 4.27
C GLY A 95 2.29 5.32 4.79
N SER A 96 2.22 5.51 6.09
CA SER A 96 1.94 6.81 6.67
C SER A 96 2.84 7.17 7.85
N LEU A 97 3.02 8.48 8.01
CA LEU A 97 3.76 9.12 9.09
C LEU A 97 2.78 9.90 9.95
N GLU A 98 2.67 9.59 11.22
CA GLU A 98 1.82 10.32 12.16
C GLU A 98 2.69 11.14 13.11
N LEU A 99 2.48 12.46 13.09
CA LEU A 99 3.16 13.43 13.94
C LEU A 99 2.21 13.94 15.01
N LYS A 100 2.60 13.92 16.27
CA LYS A 100 1.87 14.55 17.36
C LYS A 100 2.14 16.06 17.37
N SER A 101 1.87 16.73 16.25
CA SER A 101 2.16 18.15 16.06
C SER A 101 1.35 19.08 16.95
N HIS A 102 0.14 18.67 17.37
CA HIS A 102 -0.75 19.43 18.24
C HIS A 102 -1.82 18.53 18.87
N THR A 103 -2.45 19.02 19.94
CA THR A 103 -3.62 18.39 20.55
C THR A 103 -4.82 19.33 20.37
N ALA A 104 -5.63 19.06 19.36
CA ALA A 104 -6.84 19.84 19.05
C ALA A 104 -7.86 18.92 18.38
N PRO A 105 -9.16 19.27 18.36
CA PRO A 105 -10.19 18.43 17.73
C PRO A 105 -10.17 18.49 16.19
N ILE A 106 -9.03 18.79 15.61
CA ILE A 106 -8.76 18.78 14.15
C ILE A 106 -7.44 18.07 13.88
N ARG A 107 -7.35 17.40 12.73
CA ARG A 107 -6.15 16.74 12.23
C ARG A 107 -5.88 17.19 10.80
N LEU A 108 -4.63 17.42 10.47
CA LEU A 108 -4.18 17.67 9.12
C LEU A 108 -3.74 16.35 8.47
N ASP A 109 -4.45 15.92 7.43
CA ASP A 109 -4.05 14.80 6.58
C ASP A 109 -3.38 15.36 5.32
N VAL A 110 -2.17 14.89 5.02
CA VAL A 110 -1.39 15.25 3.83
C VAL A 110 -1.17 13.98 3.03
N ASP A 111 -1.84 13.87 1.90
CA ASP A 111 -1.66 12.75 0.98
C ASP A 111 -0.66 13.15 -0.11
N VAL A 112 0.42 12.40 -0.25
CA VAL A 112 1.38 12.55 -1.35
C VAL A 112 0.83 11.74 -2.53
N ASP A 113 0.29 12.44 -3.54
CA ASP A 113 -0.37 11.81 -4.69
C ASP A 113 0.68 11.24 -5.68
N ARG A 114 1.77 11.98 -5.94
CA ARG A 114 2.86 11.55 -6.84
C ARG A 114 4.11 12.43 -6.68
N LEU A 115 5.24 11.90 -7.14
CA LEU A 115 6.44 12.68 -7.41
C LEU A 115 6.33 13.33 -8.80
N ASP A 116 6.63 14.62 -8.90
CA ASP A 116 6.72 15.30 -10.19
C ASP A 116 8.04 14.87 -10.89
N PRO A 117 7.97 14.17 -12.03
CA PRO A 117 9.18 13.67 -12.69
C PRO A 117 10.15 14.77 -13.09
N VAL A 118 9.62 15.90 -13.58
CA VAL A 118 10.45 17.02 -14.07
C VAL A 118 11.18 17.70 -12.92
N ARG A 119 10.49 17.93 -11.80
CA ARG A 119 11.11 18.54 -10.62
C ARG A 119 12.08 17.59 -9.93
N SER A 120 11.77 16.30 -9.88
CA SER A 120 12.66 15.28 -9.32
C SER A 120 13.92 15.13 -10.15
N GLU A 121 13.82 15.09 -11.48
CA GLU A 121 14.96 15.05 -12.40
C GLU A 121 15.83 16.33 -12.29
N ALA A 122 15.20 17.49 -12.15
CA ALA A 122 15.92 18.75 -11.96
C ALA A 122 16.73 18.76 -10.66
N LEU A 123 16.27 18.11 -9.59
CA LEU A 123 17.00 17.99 -8.33
C LEU A 123 18.15 16.98 -8.43
N VAL A 124 17.96 15.89 -9.19
CA VAL A 124 19.01 14.89 -9.42
C VAL A 124 20.13 15.47 -10.28
N ASN A 125 19.79 16.24 -11.32
CA ASN A 125 20.75 16.83 -12.24
C ASN A 125 21.46 18.08 -11.66
N HIS A 126 20.88 18.72 -10.64
CA HIS A 126 21.38 19.93 -10.00
C HIS A 126 21.39 19.80 -8.47
N PRO A 127 22.33 19.02 -7.90
CA PRO A 127 22.40 18.77 -6.45
C PRO A 127 22.55 20.05 -5.61
N GLU A 128 23.09 21.10 -6.18
CA GLU A 128 23.21 22.41 -5.53
C GLU A 128 21.86 23.05 -5.15
N ARG A 129 20.77 22.66 -5.80
CA ARG A 129 19.40 23.12 -5.48
C ARG A 129 18.84 22.50 -4.22
N LEU A 130 19.43 21.41 -3.74
CA LEU A 130 19.00 20.73 -2.52
C LEU A 130 19.14 21.61 -1.29
N SER A 131 20.14 22.52 -1.26
CA SER A 131 20.34 23.46 -0.16
C SER A 131 19.19 24.47 0.01
N GLY A 132 18.44 24.77 -1.05
CA GLY A 132 17.26 25.65 -1.01
C GLY A 132 15.91 24.92 -0.89
N LEU A 133 15.90 23.59 -1.01
CA LEU A 133 14.69 22.78 -1.01
C LEU A 133 13.91 22.87 0.31
N GLN A 134 14.62 22.94 1.44
CA GLN A 134 14.01 23.07 2.76
C GLN A 134 13.19 24.35 2.88
N ASP A 135 13.73 25.48 2.39
CA ASP A 135 13.04 26.77 2.41
C ASP A 135 11.87 26.80 1.42
N GLU A 136 11.99 26.11 0.28
CA GLU A 136 10.92 25.97 -0.71
C GLU A 136 9.77 25.13 -0.11
N VAL A 137 10.06 23.96 0.41
CA VAL A 137 9.07 23.09 1.07
C VAL A 137 8.37 23.82 2.22
N THR A 138 9.12 24.54 3.05
CA THR A 138 8.53 25.30 4.16
C THR A 138 7.53 26.35 3.67
N ARG A 139 7.88 27.12 2.65
CA ARG A 139 7.00 28.13 2.05
C ARG A 139 5.77 27.50 1.40
N ASP A 140 5.93 26.39 0.67
CA ASP A 140 4.83 25.69 0.03
C ASP A 140 3.83 25.15 1.06
N VAL A 141 4.34 24.57 2.16
CA VAL A 141 3.51 24.09 3.28
C VAL A 141 2.78 25.25 3.97
N GLU A 142 3.45 26.37 4.20
CA GLU A 142 2.81 27.56 4.79
C GLU A 142 1.68 28.08 3.91
N HIS A 143 1.93 28.26 2.61
CA HIS A 143 0.91 28.72 1.66
C HIS A 143 -0.24 27.71 1.54
N GLY A 144 0.08 26.41 1.45
CA GLY A 144 -0.94 25.35 1.39
C GLY A 144 -1.82 25.29 2.63
N THR A 145 -1.20 25.48 3.81
CA THR A 145 -1.94 25.49 5.09
C THR A 145 -2.83 26.73 5.22
N LEU A 146 -2.39 27.90 4.77
CA LEU A 146 -3.21 29.11 4.74
C LEU A 146 -4.39 28.99 3.78
N ASP A 147 -4.19 28.48 2.57
CA ASP A 147 -5.26 28.25 1.59
C ASP A 147 -6.26 27.21 2.12
N LEU A 148 -5.78 26.11 2.73
CA LEU A 148 -6.63 25.12 3.39
C LEU A 148 -7.45 25.73 4.53
N ALA A 149 -6.85 26.57 5.35
CA ALA A 149 -7.55 27.25 6.46
C ALA A 149 -8.67 28.15 5.93
N LEU A 150 -8.38 28.96 4.90
CA LEU A 150 -9.35 29.86 4.29
C LEU A 150 -10.52 29.08 3.65
N ARG A 151 -10.23 28.05 2.86
CA ARG A 151 -11.25 27.18 2.26
C ARG A 151 -12.07 26.44 3.32
N SER A 152 -11.43 25.98 4.39
CA SER A 152 -12.12 25.30 5.50
C SER A 152 -13.07 26.27 6.23
N CYS A 153 -12.70 27.52 6.41
CA CYS A 153 -13.61 28.54 6.96
C CYS A 153 -14.86 28.72 6.07
N VAL A 154 -14.66 28.88 4.77
CA VAL A 154 -15.78 29.02 3.82
C VAL A 154 -16.64 27.75 3.80
N ALA A 155 -16.03 26.58 3.76
CA ALA A 155 -16.71 25.28 3.75
C ALA A 155 -17.56 25.06 5.00
N VAL A 156 -17.00 25.32 6.18
CA VAL A 156 -17.66 25.14 7.49
C VAL A 156 -18.83 26.12 7.65
N VAL A 157 -18.63 27.39 7.30
CA VAL A 157 -19.68 28.42 7.39
C VAL A 157 -20.82 28.13 6.41
N SER A 158 -20.48 27.85 5.16
CA SER A 158 -21.51 27.58 4.12
C SER A 158 -22.27 26.29 4.43
N GLY A 159 -21.59 25.21 4.82
CA GLY A 159 -22.21 23.93 5.17
C GLY A 159 -23.13 24.03 6.39
N ALA A 160 -22.66 24.67 7.48
CA ALA A 160 -23.48 24.87 8.67
C ALA A 160 -24.66 25.80 8.43
N THR A 161 -24.47 26.86 7.62
CA THR A 161 -25.56 27.79 7.23
C THR A 161 -26.60 27.10 6.36
N ALA A 162 -26.17 26.34 5.34
CA ALA A 162 -27.06 25.62 4.44
C ALA A 162 -27.90 24.57 5.18
N LEU A 163 -27.25 23.72 6.03
CA LEU A 163 -27.97 22.74 6.83
C LEU A 163 -28.88 23.42 7.86
N GLY A 164 -28.40 24.50 8.51
CA GLY A 164 -29.20 25.29 9.45
C GLY A 164 -30.44 25.87 8.79
N LEU A 165 -30.31 26.34 7.53
CA LEU A 165 -31.45 26.86 6.74
C LEU A 165 -32.44 25.75 6.40
N ALA A 166 -31.94 24.59 5.97
CA ALA A 166 -32.77 23.43 5.64
C ALA A 166 -33.57 22.92 6.85
N VAL A 167 -32.95 22.84 8.04
CA VAL A 167 -33.57 22.34 9.27
C VAL A 167 -34.51 23.36 9.92
N TYR A 168 -34.01 24.60 10.11
CA TYR A 168 -34.74 25.61 10.89
C TYR A 168 -35.64 26.48 10.03
N ARG A 169 -35.40 26.55 8.72
CA ARG A 169 -36.14 27.40 7.74
C ARG A 169 -36.24 28.89 8.18
N ARG A 170 -35.25 29.37 8.94
CA ARG A 170 -35.16 30.74 9.48
C ARG A 170 -33.74 31.28 9.24
N PRO A 171 -33.59 32.35 8.42
CA PRO A 171 -32.26 32.83 8.02
C PRO A 171 -31.40 33.28 9.22
N GLY A 172 -31.98 33.94 10.22
CA GLY A 172 -31.22 34.35 11.41
C GLY A 172 -30.61 33.17 12.21
N ARG A 173 -31.32 32.03 12.30
CA ARG A 173 -30.77 30.82 12.95
C ARG A 173 -29.73 30.12 12.09
N ALA A 174 -29.92 30.16 10.77
CA ALA A 174 -28.95 29.62 9.84
C ALA A 174 -27.62 30.38 9.90
N LEU A 175 -27.67 31.71 9.87
CA LEU A 175 -26.47 32.54 10.04
C LEU A 175 -25.82 32.35 11.42
N GLY A 176 -26.64 32.21 12.47
CA GLY A 176 -26.13 31.87 13.81
C GLY A 176 -25.40 30.51 13.86
N ALA A 177 -25.91 29.51 13.12
CA ALA A 177 -25.24 28.20 12.99
C ALA A 177 -23.89 28.32 12.25
N GLY A 178 -23.83 29.09 11.16
CA GLY A 178 -22.59 29.39 10.45
C GLY A 178 -21.57 30.14 11.31
N GLY A 179 -22.01 31.15 12.07
CA GLY A 179 -21.16 31.89 12.99
C GLY A 179 -20.61 31.01 14.15
N LEU A 180 -21.46 30.14 14.69
CA LEU A 180 -21.01 29.18 15.72
C LEU A 180 -20.02 28.15 15.15
N ALA A 181 -20.25 27.67 13.96
CA ALA A 181 -19.32 26.75 13.28
C ALA A 181 -17.94 27.39 13.04
N LEU A 182 -17.93 28.67 12.59
CA LEU A 182 -16.70 29.44 12.43
C LEU A 182 -15.97 29.64 13.78
N ALA A 183 -16.72 29.98 14.84
CA ALA A 183 -16.14 30.14 16.18
C ALA A 183 -15.52 28.84 16.71
N LEU A 184 -16.16 27.69 16.49
CA LEU A 184 -15.63 26.37 16.84
C LEU A 184 -14.37 26.04 16.03
N LEU A 185 -14.35 26.33 14.73
CA LEU A 185 -13.16 26.11 13.89
C LEU A 185 -12.01 27.03 14.34
N ALA A 186 -12.28 28.29 14.60
CA ALA A 186 -11.29 29.24 15.09
C ALA A 186 -10.75 28.84 16.47
N ALA A 187 -11.61 28.36 17.39
CA ALA A 187 -11.20 27.83 18.68
C ALA A 187 -10.33 26.57 18.52
N SER A 188 -10.69 25.67 17.59
CA SER A 188 -9.90 24.47 17.28
C SER A 188 -8.53 24.83 16.70
N GLY A 189 -8.48 25.78 15.76
CA GLY A 189 -7.22 26.29 15.20
C GLY A 189 -6.35 27.00 16.25
N GLY A 190 -6.98 27.81 17.13
CA GLY A 190 -6.29 28.42 18.28
C GLY A 190 -5.72 27.39 19.25
N ALA A 191 -6.48 26.33 19.54
CA ALA A 191 -5.99 25.22 20.37
C ALA A 191 -4.83 24.46 19.68
N ALA A 192 -4.92 24.25 18.36
CA ALA A 192 -3.83 23.64 17.60
C ALA A 192 -2.55 24.49 17.66
N TYR A 193 -2.69 25.79 17.49
CA TYR A 193 -1.57 26.73 17.60
C TYR A 193 -0.97 26.78 19.02
N ALA A 194 -1.82 26.85 20.04
CA ALA A 194 -1.39 26.90 21.45
C ALA A 194 -0.71 25.61 21.93
N THR A 195 -1.06 24.46 21.32
CA THR A 195 -0.50 23.14 21.66
C THR A 195 0.52 22.67 20.62
N TRP A 196 0.99 23.57 19.74
CA TRP A 196 1.96 23.23 18.70
C TRP A 196 3.26 22.69 19.29
N ASN A 197 3.65 21.50 18.82
CA ASN A 197 4.88 20.84 19.23
C ASN A 197 5.84 20.71 18.02
N PRO A 198 6.81 21.62 17.88
CA PRO A 198 7.80 21.57 16.78
C PRO A 198 8.69 20.31 16.86
N ASN A 199 8.87 19.73 18.05
CA ASN A 199 9.68 18.53 18.23
C ASN A 199 8.95 17.24 17.84
N SER A 200 7.68 17.32 17.42
CA SER A 200 6.90 16.14 16.98
C SER A 200 7.52 15.44 15.77
N VAL A 201 8.31 16.17 14.99
CA VAL A 201 9.07 15.63 13.84
C VAL A 201 10.19 14.68 14.30
N LEU A 202 10.65 14.81 15.55
CA LEU A 202 11.73 13.98 16.11
C LEU A 202 11.23 12.63 16.64
N GLU A 203 9.91 12.49 16.85
CA GLU A 203 9.28 11.27 17.35
C GLU A 203 8.05 10.88 16.51
N PRO A 204 8.22 10.67 15.20
CA PRO A 204 7.12 10.29 14.34
C PRO A 204 6.71 8.84 14.59
N LYS A 205 5.42 8.54 14.39
CA LYS A 205 4.92 7.18 14.32
C LYS A 205 4.82 6.78 12.85
N PHE A 206 5.54 5.74 12.49
CA PHE A 206 5.52 5.19 11.15
C PHE A 206 4.51 4.04 11.06
N SER A 207 3.88 3.89 9.91
CA SER A 207 3.01 2.74 9.58
C SER A 207 3.22 2.33 8.13
N GLY A 208 2.88 1.09 7.81
CA GLY A 208 3.18 0.49 6.50
C GLY A 208 4.67 0.22 6.36
N LEU A 209 5.22 0.33 5.16
CA LEU A 209 6.66 0.22 4.89
C LEU A 209 7.50 1.21 5.70
N LEU A 210 6.95 2.42 5.91
CA LEU A 210 7.63 3.41 6.71
C LEU A 210 7.84 2.98 8.17
N SER A 211 7.16 1.92 8.64
CA SER A 211 7.41 1.37 9.98
C SER A 211 8.80 0.75 10.14
N SER A 212 9.44 0.34 9.03
CA SER A 212 10.83 -0.12 9.01
C SER A 212 11.82 1.06 8.92
N ALA A 213 11.36 2.26 8.55
CA ALA A 213 12.23 3.43 8.41
C ALA A 213 13.07 3.75 9.66
N PRO A 214 12.57 3.59 10.91
CA PRO A 214 13.39 3.79 12.10
C PRO A 214 14.54 2.80 12.25
N SER A 215 14.40 1.57 11.75
CA SER A 215 15.47 0.56 11.79
C SER A 215 16.51 0.78 10.69
N VAL A 216 16.06 1.37 9.57
CA VAL A 216 16.88 1.68 8.40
C VAL A 216 17.59 3.01 8.54
N VAL A 217 16.93 4.02 9.13
CA VAL A 217 17.41 5.40 9.19
C VAL A 217 17.87 5.80 10.60
N GLY A 218 17.78 4.88 11.56
CA GLY A 218 18.04 5.20 12.97
C GLY A 218 16.92 6.03 13.62
N SER A 219 17.21 6.71 14.71
CA SER A 219 16.22 7.58 15.37
C SER A 219 15.90 8.80 14.46
N ALA A 220 14.68 9.35 14.58
CA ALA A 220 14.27 10.55 13.85
C ALA A 220 15.28 11.73 13.98
N ARG A 221 16.14 11.68 15.00
CA ARG A 221 17.23 12.62 15.22
C ARG A 221 18.36 12.42 14.19
N SER A 222 18.64 11.18 13.77
CA SER A 222 19.62 10.92 12.70
C SER A 222 19.06 11.29 11.33
N ILE A 223 17.74 11.21 11.10
CA ILE A 223 17.11 11.68 9.85
C ILE A 223 17.38 13.19 9.64
N VAL A 224 17.24 13.97 10.70
CA VAL A 224 17.46 15.44 10.60
C VAL A 224 18.95 15.78 10.45
N THR A 225 19.84 14.97 11.04
CA THR A 225 21.29 15.20 10.99
C THR A 225 21.97 14.51 9.79
N GLU A 226 21.35 13.48 9.22
CA GLU A 226 21.88 12.69 8.10
C GLU A 226 21.01 12.81 6.84
N PHE A 227 20.20 13.87 6.75
CA PHE A 227 19.29 14.11 5.63
C PHE A 227 20.01 14.08 4.26
N ASP A 228 21.26 14.56 4.21
CA ASP A 228 22.09 14.51 3.01
C ASP A 228 22.43 13.07 2.57
N VAL A 229 22.63 12.17 3.53
CA VAL A 229 22.89 10.74 3.25
C VAL A 229 21.61 10.09 2.73
N TYR A 230 20.48 10.34 3.38
CA TYR A 230 19.17 9.83 2.96
C TYR A 230 18.78 10.29 1.56
N GLN A 231 19.01 11.57 1.23
CA GLN A 231 18.75 12.09 -0.12
C GLN A 231 19.64 11.43 -1.18
N LYS A 232 20.91 11.21 -0.87
CA LYS A 232 21.83 10.50 -1.77
C LYS A 232 21.38 9.07 -2.03
N GLU A 233 20.93 8.35 -1.01
CA GLU A 233 20.43 6.98 -1.15
C GLU A 233 19.09 6.94 -1.91
N LEU A 234 18.18 7.88 -1.67
CA LEU A 234 16.94 7.98 -2.44
C LEU A 234 17.19 8.31 -3.92
N ALA A 235 18.10 9.25 -4.20
CA ALA A 235 18.52 9.58 -5.57
C ALA A 235 19.20 8.39 -6.25
N ARG A 236 20.01 7.64 -5.52
CA ARG A 236 20.66 6.41 -5.97
C ARG A 236 19.62 5.34 -6.30
N LEU A 237 18.58 5.17 -5.47
CA LEU A 237 17.49 4.22 -5.70
C LEU A 237 16.73 4.56 -7.00
N VAL A 238 16.36 5.82 -7.22
CA VAL A 238 15.69 6.28 -8.45
C VAL A 238 16.56 6.04 -9.68
N THR A 239 17.87 6.36 -9.59
CA THR A 239 18.82 6.14 -10.68
C THR A 239 18.99 4.66 -10.99
N ASN A 240 19.00 3.82 -9.97
CA ASN A 240 19.16 2.38 -10.11
C ASN A 240 17.93 1.72 -10.76
N VAL A 241 16.71 2.17 -10.40
CA VAL A 241 15.46 1.71 -11.05
C VAL A 241 15.49 2.01 -12.56
N THR A 242 15.96 3.20 -12.95
CA THR A 242 16.07 3.55 -14.38
C THR A 242 17.09 2.67 -15.09
N LYS A 243 18.26 2.44 -14.48
CA LYS A 243 19.29 1.56 -15.06
C LYS A 243 18.84 0.12 -15.20
N LEU A 244 18.13 -0.45 -14.22
CA LEU A 244 17.57 -1.79 -14.31
C LEU A 244 16.59 -1.92 -15.47
N TYR A 245 15.77 -0.90 -15.71
CA TYR A 245 14.87 -0.87 -16.86
C TYR A 245 15.64 -0.86 -18.18
N ASP A 246 16.66 -0.04 -18.33
CA ASP A 246 17.50 0.03 -19.53
C ASP A 246 18.17 -1.31 -19.80
N VAL A 247 18.68 -1.98 -18.77
CA VAL A 247 19.30 -3.31 -18.89
C VAL A 247 18.30 -4.35 -19.34
N THR A 248 17.09 -4.33 -18.80
CA THR A 248 16.02 -5.28 -19.19
C THR A 248 15.66 -5.11 -20.67
N SER A 249 15.66 -3.89 -21.19
CA SER A 249 15.37 -3.62 -22.59
C SER A 249 16.44 -4.13 -23.56
N THR A 250 17.63 -4.48 -23.07
CA THR A 250 18.76 -5.01 -23.87
C THR A 250 18.79 -6.55 -23.93
N LEU A 251 17.88 -7.25 -23.25
CA LEU A 251 17.80 -8.71 -23.32
C LEU A 251 17.59 -9.21 -24.75
N PRO A 252 18.14 -10.38 -25.11
CA PRO A 252 18.00 -10.93 -26.45
C PRO A 252 16.53 -11.14 -26.83
N ALA A 253 16.15 -10.69 -28.04
CA ALA A 253 14.81 -10.93 -28.55
C ALA A 253 14.54 -12.43 -28.70
N TYR A 254 13.50 -12.92 -28.04
CA TYR A 254 13.06 -14.30 -28.11
C TYR A 254 12.27 -14.54 -29.41
N ARG A 255 12.50 -15.69 -30.08
CA ARG A 255 11.66 -16.15 -31.20
C ARG A 255 10.59 -17.10 -30.64
N PRO A 256 9.29 -16.76 -30.73
CA PRO A 256 8.22 -17.60 -30.22
C PRO A 256 8.21 -18.97 -30.89
N ASP A 257 8.18 -20.04 -30.09
CA ASP A 257 7.86 -21.39 -30.57
C ASP A 257 6.39 -21.68 -30.21
N PRO A 258 5.50 -21.88 -31.20
CA PRO A 258 4.09 -22.13 -30.92
C PRO A 258 3.82 -23.45 -30.20
N SER A 259 4.76 -24.38 -30.15
CA SER A 259 4.66 -25.65 -29.42
C SER A 259 4.92 -25.50 -27.92
N THR A 260 5.38 -24.34 -27.47
CA THR A 260 5.69 -24.09 -26.04
C THR A 260 4.69 -23.15 -25.38
N ILE A 261 4.42 -23.41 -24.10
CA ILE A 261 3.76 -22.50 -23.16
C ILE A 261 4.85 -21.88 -22.30
N ARG A 262 4.88 -20.55 -22.24
CA ARG A 262 5.89 -19.80 -21.49
C ARG A 262 5.30 -19.27 -20.20
N VAL A 263 5.88 -19.71 -19.08
CA VAL A 263 5.49 -19.30 -17.75
C VAL A 263 6.59 -18.42 -17.18
N LEU A 264 6.28 -17.18 -16.85
CA LEU A 264 7.18 -16.30 -16.11
C LEU A 264 6.99 -16.57 -14.60
N HIS A 265 8.02 -17.07 -13.96
CA HIS A 265 8.04 -17.27 -12.51
C HIS A 265 8.73 -16.09 -11.84
N VAL A 266 8.03 -15.46 -10.90
CA VAL A 266 8.48 -14.35 -10.08
C VAL A 266 8.15 -14.64 -8.62
N SER A 267 8.88 -14.03 -7.70
CA SER A 267 8.69 -14.18 -6.25
C SER A 267 9.36 -13.03 -5.49
N ASP A 268 8.96 -12.84 -4.24
CA ASP A 268 9.69 -11.98 -3.30
C ASP A 268 9.94 -10.57 -3.86
N ILE A 269 8.86 -9.93 -4.32
CA ILE A 269 8.87 -8.59 -4.96
C ILE A 269 9.12 -7.50 -3.91
N HIS A 270 8.60 -7.67 -2.69
CA HIS A 270 8.83 -6.78 -1.55
C HIS A 270 8.69 -5.30 -1.88
N LEU A 271 7.58 -4.95 -2.55
CA LEU A 271 7.21 -3.57 -2.89
C LEU A 271 8.23 -2.81 -3.75
N ASN A 272 9.12 -3.49 -4.46
CA ASN A 272 10.01 -2.83 -5.40
C ASN A 272 9.24 -2.33 -6.64
N PRO A 273 9.08 -1.02 -6.86
CA PRO A 273 8.30 -0.50 -7.98
C PRO A 273 8.95 -0.77 -9.35
N ALA A 274 10.26 -1.07 -9.40
CA ALA A 274 10.95 -1.45 -10.62
C ALA A 274 10.50 -2.81 -11.13
N SER A 275 10.09 -3.72 -10.24
CA SER A 275 9.68 -5.08 -10.60
C SER A 275 8.55 -5.11 -11.61
N TRP A 276 7.57 -4.22 -11.51
CA TRP A 276 6.45 -4.18 -12.47
C TRP A 276 6.90 -3.84 -13.89
N ARG A 277 7.88 -2.94 -14.04
CA ARG A 277 8.45 -2.60 -15.36
C ARG A 277 9.27 -3.74 -15.91
N ILE A 278 10.06 -4.41 -15.07
CA ILE A 278 10.85 -5.59 -15.44
C ILE A 278 9.91 -6.71 -15.88
N ILE A 279 8.88 -7.03 -15.09
CA ILE A 279 7.89 -8.05 -15.40
C ILE A 279 7.18 -7.73 -16.73
N SER A 280 6.70 -6.49 -16.93
CA SER A 280 6.06 -6.06 -18.16
C SER A 280 6.99 -6.23 -19.37
N SER A 281 8.24 -5.82 -19.24
CA SER A 281 9.25 -5.99 -20.30
C SER A 281 9.52 -7.45 -20.64
N LEU A 282 9.62 -8.32 -19.64
CA LEU A 282 9.78 -9.76 -19.85
C LEU A 282 8.54 -10.38 -20.50
N VAL A 283 7.33 -9.96 -20.09
CA VAL A 283 6.08 -10.42 -20.71
C VAL A 283 6.05 -10.11 -22.20
N GLU A 284 6.39 -8.88 -22.57
CA GLU A 284 6.42 -8.47 -23.98
C GLU A 284 7.52 -9.15 -24.77
N GLN A 285 8.77 -9.16 -24.26
CA GLN A 285 9.92 -9.68 -24.99
C GLN A 285 9.86 -11.18 -25.22
N TYR A 286 9.34 -11.93 -24.24
CA TYR A 286 9.29 -13.38 -24.31
C TYR A 286 7.90 -13.93 -24.65
N ASP A 287 6.92 -13.07 -24.95
CA ASP A 287 5.54 -13.44 -25.28
C ASP A 287 4.96 -14.42 -24.23
N ILE A 288 4.99 -14.01 -22.97
CA ILE A 288 4.63 -14.85 -21.82
C ILE A 288 3.15 -15.21 -21.84
N SER A 289 2.85 -16.49 -21.65
CA SER A 289 1.48 -17.02 -21.65
C SER A 289 0.78 -16.89 -20.31
N VAL A 290 1.54 -16.89 -19.21
CA VAL A 290 1.05 -16.74 -17.82
C VAL A 290 2.20 -16.34 -16.90
N ILE A 291 1.91 -15.48 -15.94
CA ILE A 291 2.81 -15.09 -14.85
C ILE A 291 2.44 -15.91 -13.63
N VAL A 292 3.41 -16.46 -12.92
CA VAL A 292 3.24 -17.12 -11.62
C VAL A 292 4.08 -16.37 -10.60
N ASP A 293 3.40 -15.80 -9.61
CA ASP A 293 4.00 -15.17 -8.45
C ASP A 293 3.84 -16.10 -7.25
N SER A 294 4.96 -16.56 -6.73
CA SER A 294 4.98 -17.47 -5.57
C SER A 294 4.94 -16.76 -4.22
N GLY A 295 4.59 -15.47 -4.18
CA GLY A 295 4.28 -14.73 -2.95
C GLY A 295 5.39 -13.79 -2.48
N ASP A 296 5.15 -13.16 -1.33
CA ASP A 296 5.95 -12.08 -0.77
C ASP A 296 6.03 -10.88 -1.73
N THR A 297 4.87 -10.53 -2.29
CA THR A 297 4.70 -9.35 -3.12
C THR A 297 4.74 -8.09 -2.26
N MET A 298 4.27 -8.19 -1.02
CA MET A 298 4.22 -7.13 -0.01
C MET A 298 5.35 -7.25 1.02
N ASP A 299 5.44 -6.27 1.91
CA ASP A 299 6.35 -6.29 3.06
C ASP A 299 5.61 -6.48 4.40
N HIS A 300 4.42 -5.88 4.54
CA HIS A 300 3.60 -5.95 5.74
C HIS A 300 2.16 -6.39 5.46
N GLY A 301 1.77 -6.54 4.19
CA GLY A 301 0.42 -6.91 3.79
C GLY A 301 -0.66 -5.94 4.26
N SER A 302 -0.32 -4.66 4.43
CA SER A 302 -1.26 -3.64 4.88
C SER A 302 -2.17 -3.14 3.74
N ALA A 303 -3.38 -2.66 4.08
CA ALA A 303 -4.28 -2.10 3.07
C ALA A 303 -3.69 -0.87 2.36
N ALA A 304 -2.77 -0.15 2.99
CA ALA A 304 -2.09 0.99 2.40
C ALA A 304 -1.14 0.59 1.26
N GLU A 305 -0.63 -0.63 1.30
CA GLU A 305 0.26 -1.19 0.28
C GLU A 305 -0.49 -1.67 -0.96
N ASN A 306 -1.79 -1.91 -0.88
CA ASN A 306 -2.57 -2.53 -1.98
C ASN A 306 -2.49 -1.77 -3.31
N ALA A 307 -2.32 -0.44 -3.28
CA ALA A 307 -2.15 0.35 -4.50
C ALA A 307 -0.90 -0.05 -5.32
N PHE A 308 0.09 -0.69 -4.69
CA PHE A 308 1.25 -1.24 -5.36
C PHE A 308 0.89 -2.35 -6.36
N LEU A 309 -0.24 -3.04 -6.16
CA LEU A 309 -0.72 -4.14 -7.01
C LEU A 309 -1.46 -3.66 -8.27
N ASP A 310 -1.80 -2.37 -8.36
CA ASP A 310 -2.58 -1.83 -9.48
C ASP A 310 -1.98 -2.12 -10.88
N PRO A 311 -0.64 -2.12 -11.08
CA PRO A 311 -0.06 -2.43 -12.38
C PRO A 311 -0.33 -3.85 -12.90
N ILE A 312 -0.69 -4.80 -12.02
CA ILE A 312 -0.94 -6.21 -12.41
C ILE A 312 -2.03 -6.31 -13.49
N LYS A 313 -3.05 -5.45 -13.46
CA LYS A 313 -4.13 -5.44 -14.46
C LYS A 313 -3.64 -5.14 -15.88
N ASP A 314 -2.50 -4.47 -16.01
CA ASP A 314 -1.96 -3.95 -17.27
C ASP A 314 -0.76 -4.78 -17.79
N LEU A 315 -0.37 -5.87 -17.11
CA LEU A 315 0.79 -6.71 -17.48
C LEU A 315 0.61 -7.53 -18.77
N GLY A 316 -0.59 -7.56 -19.35
CA GLY A 316 -0.84 -8.22 -20.62
C GLY A 316 -0.95 -9.76 -20.60
N ALA A 317 -0.71 -10.40 -19.45
CA ALA A 317 -0.82 -11.84 -19.26
C ALA A 317 -1.66 -12.18 -18.01
N PRO A 318 -2.31 -13.36 -17.96
CA PRO A 318 -2.92 -13.88 -16.74
C PRO A 318 -1.88 -13.99 -15.62
N TYR A 319 -2.31 -13.67 -14.39
CA TYR A 319 -1.46 -13.65 -13.20
C TYR A 319 -1.97 -14.66 -12.17
N ILE A 320 -1.12 -15.59 -11.79
CA ILE A 320 -1.39 -16.59 -10.74
C ILE A 320 -0.59 -16.19 -9.51
N TRP A 321 -1.23 -16.22 -8.36
CA TRP A 321 -0.61 -15.80 -7.11
C TRP A 321 -0.95 -16.72 -5.96
N VAL A 322 0.03 -16.97 -5.10
CA VAL A 322 -0.13 -17.54 -3.77
C VAL A 322 0.34 -16.56 -2.72
N ARG A 323 -0.26 -16.58 -1.54
CA ARG A 323 0.14 -15.72 -0.44
C ARG A 323 1.46 -16.19 0.17
N GLY A 324 2.43 -15.28 0.31
CA GLY A 324 3.65 -15.49 1.08
C GLY A 324 3.48 -15.07 2.55
N ASN A 325 4.57 -15.15 3.33
CA ASN A 325 4.53 -14.83 4.76
C ASN A 325 4.55 -13.31 5.04
N HIS A 326 4.92 -12.49 4.06
CA HIS A 326 4.83 -11.03 4.12
C HIS A 326 3.51 -10.47 3.61
N ASP A 327 2.75 -11.26 2.87
CA ASP A 327 1.43 -10.89 2.40
C ASP A 327 0.36 -11.05 3.48
N SER A 328 -0.87 -10.67 3.19
CA SER A 328 -1.98 -10.78 4.12
C SER A 328 -3.28 -11.24 3.47
N ALA A 329 -4.27 -11.58 4.30
CA ALA A 329 -5.64 -11.80 3.83
C ALA A 329 -6.26 -10.53 3.21
N THR A 330 -5.77 -9.34 3.55
CA THR A 330 -6.20 -8.08 2.94
C THR A 330 -5.61 -7.93 1.54
N THR A 331 -4.33 -8.26 1.35
CA THR A 331 -3.67 -8.37 0.04
C THR A 331 -4.39 -9.36 -0.85
N GLN A 332 -4.66 -10.57 -0.33
CA GLN A 332 -5.37 -11.61 -1.06
C GLN A 332 -6.74 -11.14 -1.57
N ARG A 333 -7.57 -10.57 -0.70
CA ARG A 333 -8.88 -10.04 -1.09
C ARG A 333 -8.79 -8.95 -2.15
N TYR A 334 -7.76 -8.13 -2.11
CA TYR A 334 -7.55 -7.10 -3.12
C TYR A 334 -7.25 -7.74 -4.49
N LEU A 335 -6.34 -8.70 -4.54
CA LEU A 335 -5.98 -9.44 -5.76
C LEU A 335 -7.15 -10.23 -6.35
N GLU A 336 -8.03 -10.80 -5.53
CA GLU A 336 -9.24 -11.52 -5.98
C GLU A 336 -10.20 -10.64 -6.79
N HIS A 337 -10.13 -9.30 -6.65
CA HIS A 337 -10.95 -8.35 -7.42
C HIS A 337 -10.31 -7.95 -8.76
N ILE A 338 -9.05 -8.29 -9.02
CA ILE A 338 -8.37 -8.00 -10.28
C ILE A 338 -8.68 -9.10 -11.30
N LYS A 339 -9.27 -8.74 -12.44
CA LYS A 339 -9.84 -9.72 -13.41
C LYS A 339 -8.87 -10.76 -13.94
N ASN A 340 -7.62 -10.36 -14.23
CA ASN A 340 -6.59 -11.25 -14.77
C ASN A 340 -5.85 -12.04 -13.70
N VAL A 341 -6.17 -11.86 -12.41
CA VAL A 341 -5.55 -12.59 -11.30
C VAL A 341 -6.32 -13.86 -10.95
N ARG A 342 -5.59 -14.90 -10.60
CA ARG A 342 -6.08 -16.14 -10.00
C ARG A 342 -5.31 -16.43 -8.72
N VAL A 343 -5.98 -16.25 -7.58
CA VAL A 343 -5.42 -16.57 -6.27
C VAL A 343 -5.58 -18.06 -6.00
N LEU A 344 -4.50 -18.71 -5.57
CA LEU A 344 -4.49 -20.13 -5.19
C LEU A 344 -4.20 -20.24 -3.69
N ASP A 345 -5.16 -20.76 -2.93
CA ASP A 345 -5.02 -20.86 -1.47
C ASP A 345 -5.52 -22.19 -0.87
N ASN A 346 -6.23 -23.01 -1.64
CA ASN A 346 -6.97 -24.16 -1.10
C ASN A 346 -6.66 -25.49 -1.81
N GLY A 347 -5.63 -25.55 -2.61
CA GLY A 347 -5.24 -26.74 -3.37
C GLY A 347 -6.16 -27.07 -4.56
N LYS A 348 -7.23 -26.30 -4.82
CA LYS A 348 -8.07 -26.49 -6.01
C LYS A 348 -7.33 -26.05 -7.27
N ALA A 349 -7.44 -26.85 -8.33
CA ALA A 349 -6.82 -26.51 -9.58
C ALA A 349 -7.63 -25.47 -10.36
N VAL A 350 -6.88 -24.57 -11.01
CA VAL A 350 -7.37 -23.66 -12.04
C VAL A 350 -6.64 -23.95 -13.35
N THR A 351 -7.31 -23.76 -14.48
CA THR A 351 -6.68 -23.91 -15.81
C THR A 351 -6.45 -22.53 -16.40
N VAL A 352 -5.18 -22.25 -16.71
CA VAL A 352 -4.75 -20.98 -17.33
C VAL A 352 -3.76 -21.30 -18.44
N ALA A 353 -3.90 -20.69 -19.60
CA ALA A 353 -3.04 -20.90 -20.78
C ALA A 353 -2.85 -22.40 -21.17
N GLY A 354 -3.81 -23.27 -20.85
CA GLY A 354 -3.74 -24.71 -21.15
C GLY A 354 -3.03 -25.56 -20.07
N LEU A 355 -2.47 -24.95 -19.03
CA LEU A 355 -1.85 -25.62 -17.87
C LEU A 355 -2.79 -25.61 -16.67
N ARG A 356 -2.70 -26.64 -15.85
CA ARG A 356 -3.43 -26.77 -14.58
C ARG A 356 -2.53 -26.43 -13.41
N PHE A 357 -2.92 -25.42 -12.66
CA PHE A 357 -2.21 -24.93 -11.49
C PHE A 357 -3.00 -25.20 -10.23
N ALA A 358 -2.34 -25.57 -9.14
CA ALA A 358 -2.91 -25.59 -7.80
C ALA A 358 -1.88 -25.06 -6.81
N GLY A 359 -2.33 -24.43 -5.73
CA GLY A 359 -1.42 -23.85 -4.76
C GLY A 359 -2.05 -23.69 -3.38
N THR A 360 -1.21 -23.31 -2.43
CA THR A 360 -1.60 -22.97 -1.06
C THR A 360 -0.85 -21.72 -0.60
N GLY A 361 -1.56 -20.86 0.13
CA GLY A 361 -0.93 -19.72 0.80
C GLY A 361 -0.07 -20.17 1.97
N ASP A 362 0.93 -19.34 2.31
CA ASP A 362 1.76 -19.54 3.50
C ASP A 362 0.91 -19.38 4.76
N PRO A 363 0.96 -20.32 5.72
CA PRO A 363 0.20 -20.27 6.97
C PRO A 363 0.75 -19.23 7.96
N GLN A 364 1.96 -18.74 7.76
CA GLN A 364 2.66 -17.83 8.67
C GLN A 364 2.52 -16.35 8.29
N TYR A 365 1.55 -16.01 7.48
CA TYR A 365 1.32 -14.63 7.09
C TYR A 365 0.83 -13.79 8.27
N THR A 366 1.45 -12.66 8.51
CA THR A 366 1.01 -11.66 9.48
C THR A 366 1.31 -10.25 8.96
N PRO A 367 0.37 -9.29 9.10
CA PRO A 367 0.62 -7.93 8.62
C PRO A 367 1.67 -7.16 9.43
N ASP A 368 1.99 -7.56 10.67
CA ASP A 368 2.86 -6.81 11.58
C ASP A 368 4.04 -7.60 12.14
N ARG A 369 4.20 -8.87 11.79
CA ARG A 369 5.23 -9.77 12.32
C ARG A 369 5.37 -9.82 13.85
N ALA A 370 4.39 -9.28 14.58
CA ALA A 370 4.42 -9.24 16.04
C ALA A 370 4.30 -10.63 16.66
N VAL A 371 3.70 -11.56 15.93
CA VAL A 371 3.57 -12.97 16.33
C VAL A 371 4.67 -13.75 15.63
N LYS A 372 5.65 -14.25 16.40
CA LYS A 372 6.60 -15.25 15.88
C LYS A 372 5.80 -16.45 15.38
N ALA A 373 5.93 -16.69 14.12
CA ALA A 373 5.30 -17.81 13.45
C ALA A 373 5.65 -19.15 14.13
N GLN A 374 4.75 -20.11 13.96
CA GLN A 374 4.90 -21.43 14.56
C GLN A 374 6.01 -22.30 13.91
N GLY A 375 6.78 -21.73 12.96
CA GLY A 375 7.90 -22.37 12.28
C GLY A 375 7.50 -23.51 11.34
N ASP A 376 8.47 -24.26 10.87
CA ASP A 376 8.36 -25.37 9.90
C ASP A 376 7.15 -26.32 10.04
N PRO A 377 6.64 -26.68 11.23
CA PRO A 377 5.50 -27.58 11.33
C PRO A 377 4.21 -27.07 10.66
N ALA A 378 3.93 -25.77 10.73
CA ALA A 378 2.72 -25.20 10.11
C ALA A 378 2.81 -25.24 8.58
N GLU A 379 3.96 -24.90 8.04
CA GLU A 379 4.25 -24.94 6.61
C GLU A 379 4.23 -26.37 6.08
N ARG A 380 4.86 -27.30 6.77
CA ARG A 380 4.81 -28.72 6.44
C ARG A 380 3.37 -29.22 6.38
N MET A 381 2.52 -28.86 7.33
CA MET A 381 1.10 -29.22 7.32
C MET A 381 0.33 -28.59 6.14
N ALA A 382 0.66 -27.38 5.74
CA ALA A 382 0.09 -26.77 4.54
C ALA A 382 0.49 -27.53 3.28
N GLY A 383 1.76 -27.92 3.15
CA GLY A 383 2.27 -28.76 2.08
C GLY A 383 1.60 -30.14 2.02
N ILE A 384 1.43 -30.80 3.17
CA ILE A 384 0.75 -32.11 3.26
C ILE A 384 -0.71 -31.99 2.78
N ARG A 385 -1.44 -30.93 3.16
CA ARG A 385 -2.81 -30.67 2.67
C ARG A 385 -2.83 -30.43 1.15
N LEU A 386 -1.89 -29.65 0.64
CA LEU A 386 -1.74 -29.45 -0.81
C LEU A 386 -1.47 -30.78 -1.52
N ALA A 387 -0.52 -31.57 -1.04
CA ALA A 387 -0.20 -32.88 -1.59
C ALA A 387 -1.39 -33.84 -1.59
N SER A 388 -2.25 -33.80 -0.56
CA SER A 388 -3.50 -34.57 -0.53
C SER A 388 -4.44 -34.12 -1.65
N ALA A 389 -4.68 -32.81 -1.79
CA ALA A 389 -5.54 -32.27 -2.84
C ALA A 389 -5.01 -32.61 -4.26
N LEU A 390 -3.70 -32.61 -4.46
CA LEU A 390 -3.07 -33.00 -5.73
C LEU A 390 -3.29 -34.49 -6.05
N ARG A 391 -3.18 -35.37 -5.04
CA ARG A 391 -3.47 -36.80 -5.21
C ARG A 391 -4.95 -37.05 -5.56
N ASP A 392 -5.87 -36.38 -4.89
CA ASP A 392 -7.31 -36.49 -5.14
C ASP A 392 -7.64 -36.07 -6.58
N GLN A 393 -7.06 -34.97 -7.06
CA GLN A 393 -7.26 -34.52 -8.44
C GLN A 393 -6.66 -35.50 -9.47
N ARG A 394 -5.51 -36.09 -9.16
CA ARG A 394 -4.93 -37.13 -10.01
C ARG A 394 -5.81 -38.37 -10.06
N ALA A 395 -6.36 -38.79 -8.91
CA ALA A 395 -7.29 -39.93 -8.83
C ALA A 395 -8.59 -39.67 -9.60
N ALA A 396 -9.04 -38.41 -9.65
CA ALA A 396 -10.19 -37.98 -10.44
C ALA A 396 -9.90 -37.84 -11.95
N GLY A 397 -8.70 -38.21 -12.44
CA GLY A 397 -8.30 -38.10 -13.83
C GLY A 397 -7.98 -36.69 -14.30
N THR A 398 -7.78 -35.75 -13.38
CA THR A 398 -7.50 -34.35 -13.68
C THR A 398 -6.22 -33.89 -13.00
N PRO A 399 -5.05 -34.46 -13.36
CA PRO A 399 -3.78 -34.15 -12.70
C PRO A 399 -3.41 -32.67 -12.86
N VAL A 400 -2.71 -32.15 -11.86
CA VAL A 400 -2.14 -30.80 -11.88
C VAL A 400 -0.77 -30.83 -12.55
N ASP A 401 -0.46 -29.83 -13.36
CA ASP A 401 0.80 -29.71 -14.07
C ASP A 401 1.84 -28.99 -13.23
N ILE A 402 1.44 -27.93 -12.52
CA ILE A 402 2.31 -27.09 -11.70
C ILE A 402 1.64 -26.83 -10.34
N ALA A 403 2.33 -27.18 -9.26
CA ALA A 403 1.95 -26.77 -7.90
C ALA A 403 2.72 -25.51 -7.49
N ILE A 404 2.16 -24.72 -6.57
CA ILE A 404 2.78 -23.50 -6.06
C ILE A 404 2.61 -23.43 -4.55
N ALA A 405 3.70 -23.20 -3.85
CA ALA A 405 3.69 -22.91 -2.41
C ALA A 405 4.86 -21.97 -2.13
N HIS A 406 4.63 -20.88 -1.42
CA HIS A 406 5.65 -19.87 -1.18
C HIS A 406 6.92 -20.46 -0.54
N ASN A 407 6.74 -21.17 0.58
CA ASN A 407 7.88 -21.71 1.33
C ASN A 407 8.32 -23.09 0.80
N PRO A 408 9.63 -23.30 0.55
CA PRO A 408 10.17 -24.58 0.11
C PRO A 408 9.87 -25.75 1.05
N VAL A 409 9.66 -25.52 2.35
CA VAL A 409 9.26 -26.56 3.31
C VAL A 409 7.90 -27.16 2.92
N ALA A 410 6.92 -26.31 2.59
CA ALA A 410 5.61 -26.75 2.11
C ALA A 410 5.71 -27.39 0.71
N ALA A 411 6.51 -26.81 -0.18
CA ALA A 411 6.69 -27.31 -1.54
C ALA A 411 7.24 -28.74 -1.56
N ARG A 412 8.19 -29.08 -0.68
CA ARG A 412 8.79 -30.42 -0.60
C ARG A 412 7.81 -31.52 -0.23
N GLU A 413 6.75 -31.22 0.50
CA GLU A 413 5.72 -32.21 0.84
C GLU A 413 4.87 -32.66 -0.37
N THR A 414 4.98 -31.96 -1.51
CA THR A 414 4.28 -32.32 -2.76
C THR A 414 5.05 -33.37 -3.60
N ASP A 415 6.19 -33.86 -3.14
CA ASP A 415 7.02 -34.82 -3.89
C ASP A 415 6.21 -36.05 -4.35
N GLY A 416 6.38 -36.44 -5.60
CA GLY A 416 5.66 -37.54 -6.23
C GLY A 416 4.19 -37.25 -6.58
N THR A 417 3.64 -36.06 -6.26
CA THR A 417 2.25 -35.72 -6.55
C THR A 417 2.06 -34.86 -7.79
N VAL A 418 3.06 -34.12 -8.21
CA VAL A 418 3.06 -33.19 -9.33
C VAL A 418 4.42 -33.20 -10.04
N PRO A 419 4.51 -32.96 -11.34
CA PRO A 419 5.80 -32.96 -12.04
C PRO A 419 6.69 -31.77 -11.69
N LEU A 420 6.10 -30.61 -11.39
CA LEU A 420 6.79 -29.36 -11.11
C LEU A 420 6.12 -28.62 -9.94
N VAL A 421 6.91 -28.17 -8.97
CA VAL A 421 6.45 -27.27 -7.91
C VAL A 421 7.33 -26.03 -7.89
N LEU A 422 6.68 -24.86 -7.77
CA LEU A 422 7.31 -23.54 -7.71
C LEU A 422 7.23 -22.98 -6.30
N ALA A 423 8.30 -22.33 -5.86
CA ALA A 423 8.39 -21.70 -4.55
C ALA A 423 9.27 -20.44 -4.60
N GLY A 424 9.34 -19.68 -3.53
CA GLY A 424 10.18 -18.49 -3.31
C GLY A 424 10.79 -18.50 -1.92
N HIS A 425 10.67 -17.40 -1.17
CA HIS A 425 10.96 -17.25 0.27
C HIS A 425 12.43 -17.08 0.64
N ILE A 426 13.34 -17.78 -0.02
CA ILE A 426 14.76 -17.80 0.37
C ILE A 426 15.64 -16.80 -0.38
N HIS A 427 15.04 -15.99 -1.28
CA HIS A 427 15.68 -14.92 -2.06
C HIS A 427 16.87 -15.37 -2.92
N HIS A 428 17.02 -16.65 -3.17
CA HIS A 428 18.02 -17.17 -4.11
C HIS A 428 17.48 -18.37 -4.87
N GLU A 429 17.88 -18.48 -6.12
CA GLU A 429 17.46 -19.57 -6.99
C GLU A 429 17.98 -20.92 -6.54
N GLN A 430 17.09 -21.90 -6.52
CA GLN A 430 17.45 -23.29 -6.26
C GLN A 430 16.60 -24.21 -7.14
N THR A 431 17.25 -25.20 -7.77
CA THR A 431 16.55 -26.24 -8.52
C THR A 431 17.01 -27.60 -8.05
N GLU A 432 16.05 -28.47 -7.70
CA GLU A 432 16.33 -29.86 -7.33
C GLU A 432 15.28 -30.81 -7.93
N VAL A 433 15.65 -32.03 -8.22
CA VAL A 433 14.71 -33.14 -8.47
C VAL A 433 14.59 -33.93 -7.18
N MET A 434 13.41 -33.91 -6.59
CA MET A 434 13.15 -34.58 -5.33
C MET A 434 13.10 -36.09 -5.49
N LYS A 435 13.06 -36.83 -4.38
CA LYS A 435 13.24 -38.30 -4.33
C LYS A 435 12.20 -39.08 -5.15
N LEU A 436 10.95 -38.59 -5.22
CA LEU A 436 9.85 -39.21 -5.95
C LEU A 436 9.64 -38.61 -7.36
N GLY A 437 10.57 -37.78 -7.80
CA GLY A 437 10.65 -37.27 -9.16
C GLY A 437 9.99 -35.90 -9.42
N THR A 438 9.40 -35.27 -8.43
CA THR A 438 8.92 -33.89 -8.58
C THR A 438 10.13 -32.94 -8.66
N ARG A 439 10.09 -32.03 -9.64
CA ARG A 439 11.08 -30.95 -9.72
C ARG A 439 10.62 -29.79 -8.86
N LEU A 440 11.42 -29.39 -7.89
CA LEU A 440 11.26 -28.17 -7.14
C LEU A 440 12.12 -27.07 -7.76
N ARG A 441 11.48 -25.93 -8.04
CA ARG A 441 12.17 -24.69 -8.38
C ARG A 441 11.81 -23.63 -7.36
N VAL A 442 12.82 -23.12 -6.71
CA VAL A 442 12.73 -21.96 -5.83
C VAL A 442 13.25 -20.77 -6.63
N GLU A 443 12.47 -19.71 -6.69
CA GLU A 443 12.83 -18.48 -7.36
C GLU A 443 13.61 -17.56 -6.42
N GLY A 444 14.48 -16.76 -6.98
CA GLY A 444 15.13 -15.68 -6.27
C GLY A 444 14.20 -14.47 -6.08
N SER A 445 14.75 -13.37 -5.55
CA SER A 445 13.94 -12.17 -5.35
C SER A 445 13.79 -11.38 -6.66
N THR A 446 12.55 -11.30 -7.17
CA THR A 446 12.23 -10.41 -8.29
C THR A 446 12.20 -8.93 -7.86
N GLY A 447 12.19 -8.68 -6.56
CA GLY A 447 12.36 -7.36 -5.97
C GLY A 447 13.81 -6.98 -5.64
N GLY A 448 14.79 -7.90 -5.77
CA GLY A 448 16.17 -7.65 -5.33
C GLY A 448 16.20 -7.22 -3.86
N SER A 449 15.52 -7.97 -2.97
CA SER A 449 15.29 -7.66 -1.55
C SER A 449 14.45 -6.40 -1.28
N GLY A 450 13.86 -5.79 -2.32
CA GLY A 450 12.95 -4.65 -2.19
C GLY A 450 13.61 -3.40 -1.62
N LEU A 451 12.87 -2.67 -0.79
CA LEU A 451 13.39 -1.47 -0.13
C LEU A 451 14.49 -1.77 0.91
N ARG A 452 14.62 -3.02 1.35
CA ARG A 452 15.67 -3.44 2.29
C ARG A 452 17.06 -3.43 1.66
N ALA A 453 17.14 -3.62 0.34
CA ALA A 453 18.41 -3.55 -0.40
C ALA A 453 19.07 -2.16 -0.38
N VAL A 454 18.35 -1.14 0.08
CA VAL A 454 18.91 0.23 0.25
C VAL A 454 19.95 0.27 1.36
N ASP A 455 19.82 -0.61 2.37
CA ASP A 455 20.75 -0.68 3.50
C ASP A 455 22.02 -1.51 3.21
N ASP A 456 21.99 -2.32 2.16
CA ASP A 456 23.10 -3.22 1.86
C ASP A 456 24.13 -2.57 0.94
N ALA A 457 25.40 -2.71 1.31
CA ALA A 457 26.52 -2.25 0.48
C ALA A 457 26.60 -3.00 -0.88
N SER A 458 25.98 -4.17 -0.96
CA SER A 458 25.84 -4.99 -2.17
C SER A 458 24.39 -5.43 -2.28
N PRO A 459 23.52 -4.67 -2.97
CA PRO A 459 22.13 -5.03 -3.13
C PRO A 459 21.98 -6.35 -3.90
N ASP A 460 20.99 -7.16 -3.49
CA ASP A 460 20.69 -8.42 -4.13
C ASP A 460 20.29 -8.23 -5.61
N PRO A 461 20.68 -9.15 -6.50
CA PRO A 461 20.24 -9.12 -7.88
C PRO A 461 18.72 -9.32 -7.99
N VAL A 462 18.13 -8.74 -9.00
CA VAL A 462 16.74 -9.04 -9.39
C VAL A 462 16.75 -10.32 -10.20
N GLN A 463 15.98 -11.31 -9.75
CA GLN A 463 15.92 -12.63 -10.37
C GLN A 463 14.50 -12.97 -10.81
N ALA A 464 14.39 -13.63 -11.96
CA ALA A 464 13.15 -14.16 -12.50
C ALA A 464 13.45 -15.30 -13.47
N SER A 465 12.53 -16.25 -13.62
CA SER A 465 12.72 -17.38 -14.52
C SER A 465 11.62 -17.50 -15.56
N ILE A 466 12.00 -17.86 -16.79
CA ILE A 466 11.06 -18.21 -17.84
C ILE A 466 11.09 -19.71 -18.04
N LEU A 467 9.96 -20.36 -17.77
CA LEU A 467 9.81 -21.80 -17.89
C LEU A 467 9.15 -22.13 -19.24
N TYR A 468 9.73 -23.01 -20.00
CA TYR A 468 9.24 -23.47 -21.29
C TYR A 468 8.62 -24.85 -21.13
N LEU A 469 7.28 -24.93 -21.22
CA LEU A 469 6.55 -26.18 -21.14
C LEU A 469 6.03 -26.59 -22.52
N ASP A 470 6.15 -27.86 -22.82
CA ASP A 470 5.56 -28.42 -24.03
C ASP A 470 4.03 -28.38 -23.96
N ARG A 471 3.40 -27.92 -25.04
CA ARG A 471 1.96 -27.70 -25.09
C ARG A 471 1.14 -28.99 -25.00
N ASP A 472 1.64 -30.07 -25.57
CA ASP A 472 0.93 -31.34 -25.65
C ASP A 472 1.15 -32.20 -24.40
N THR A 473 2.41 -32.34 -23.97
CA THR A 473 2.79 -33.14 -22.81
C THR A 473 2.70 -32.40 -21.49
N ARG A 474 2.68 -31.05 -21.52
CA ARG A 474 2.71 -30.13 -20.36
C ARG A 474 3.92 -30.33 -19.47
N ARG A 475 5.01 -30.85 -20.02
CA ARG A 475 6.27 -31.09 -19.33
C ARG A 475 7.26 -29.95 -19.55
N LEU A 476 8.04 -29.66 -18.52
CA LEU A 476 9.11 -28.67 -18.60
C LEU A 476 10.18 -29.15 -19.58
N GLN A 477 10.48 -28.35 -20.60
CA GLN A 477 11.51 -28.63 -21.61
C GLN A 477 12.80 -27.86 -21.37
N ALA A 478 12.70 -26.64 -20.87
CA ALA A 478 13.83 -25.78 -20.57
C ALA A 478 13.39 -24.68 -19.58
N TRP A 479 14.34 -23.99 -19.00
CA TRP A 479 14.08 -22.71 -18.33
C TRP A 479 15.26 -21.78 -18.52
N ASP A 480 14.96 -20.48 -18.55
CA ASP A 480 15.94 -19.40 -18.53
C ASP A 480 15.91 -18.73 -17.15
N GLU A 481 17.03 -18.67 -16.48
CA GLU A 481 17.27 -17.87 -15.30
C GLU A 481 17.78 -16.51 -15.74
N ILE A 482 17.06 -15.46 -15.34
CA ILE A 482 17.36 -14.07 -15.68
C ILE A 482 17.80 -13.39 -14.39
N GLU A 483 19.05 -12.97 -14.38
CA GLU A 483 19.64 -12.20 -13.28
C GLU A 483 19.99 -10.82 -13.78
N LEU A 484 19.39 -9.80 -13.16
CA LEU A 484 19.71 -8.41 -13.37
C LEU A 484 20.49 -7.93 -12.15
N GLY A 485 21.69 -7.44 -12.38
CA GLY A 485 22.54 -6.98 -11.29
C GLY A 485 21.82 -6.01 -10.38
N GLY A 486 21.89 -6.23 -9.05
CA GLY A 486 21.10 -5.53 -8.01
C GLY A 486 21.06 -4.02 -8.17
N LEU A 487 20.36 -3.31 -7.29
CA LEU A 487 20.16 -1.86 -7.40
C LEU A 487 21.48 -1.11 -7.65
N GLY A 488 21.68 -0.62 -8.89
CA GLY A 488 22.87 0.15 -9.32
C GLY A 488 23.87 -0.58 -10.20
N LEU A 489 23.69 -1.89 -10.44
CA LEU A 489 24.48 -2.62 -11.43
C LEU A 489 23.79 -2.58 -12.79
N THR A 490 24.57 -2.62 -13.87
CA THR A 490 24.08 -2.53 -15.26
C THR A 490 24.31 -3.83 -16.01
N THR A 491 24.32 -4.96 -15.30
CA THR A 491 24.56 -6.28 -15.90
C THR A 491 23.26 -7.06 -15.98
N ALA A 492 23.03 -7.70 -17.13
CA ALA A 492 22.00 -8.71 -17.29
C ALA A 492 22.67 -10.03 -17.68
N GLN A 493 22.28 -11.10 -17.00
CA GLN A 493 22.70 -12.46 -17.34
C GLN A 493 21.47 -13.30 -17.60
N VAL A 494 21.50 -14.09 -18.68
CA VAL A 494 20.48 -15.09 -18.99
C VAL A 494 21.18 -16.43 -19.11
N SER A 495 20.79 -17.39 -18.27
CA SER A 495 21.35 -18.74 -18.25
C SER A 495 20.28 -19.75 -18.62
N ARG A 496 20.45 -20.46 -19.73
CA ARG A 496 19.52 -21.50 -20.16
C ARG A 496 19.87 -22.85 -19.58
N HIS A 497 18.88 -23.53 -19.03
CA HIS A 497 18.98 -24.84 -18.45
C HIS A 497 18.02 -25.83 -19.15
N LEU A 498 18.46 -27.09 -19.23
CA LEU A 498 17.63 -28.20 -19.69
C LEU A 498 17.45 -29.18 -18.55
N PRO A 499 16.25 -29.77 -18.36
CA PRO A 499 16.10 -30.95 -17.51
C PRO A 499 17.11 -32.01 -17.88
N LYS A 500 17.58 -32.79 -16.90
CA LYS A 500 18.57 -33.86 -17.17
C LYS A 500 18.10 -34.84 -18.23
N GLU A 501 16.80 -35.14 -18.23
CA GLU A 501 16.14 -36.01 -19.21
C GLU A 501 16.13 -35.46 -20.64
N ASN A 502 16.29 -34.15 -20.81
CA ASN A 502 16.32 -33.47 -22.10
C ASN A 502 17.75 -33.11 -22.54
N GLN A 503 18.76 -33.46 -21.76
CA GLN A 503 20.15 -33.20 -22.13
C GLN A 503 20.63 -34.20 -23.20
N PRO A 504 21.38 -33.77 -24.23
CA PRO A 504 21.95 -34.67 -25.21
C PRO A 504 22.81 -35.75 -24.52
N GLY A 505 22.47 -37.02 -24.74
CA GLY A 505 23.18 -38.16 -24.13
C GLY A 505 22.67 -38.60 -22.75
N ALA A 506 21.65 -37.96 -22.18
CA ALA A 506 21.01 -38.43 -20.98
C ALA A 506 20.17 -39.69 -21.22
N THR A 507 20.37 -40.71 -20.42
CA THR A 507 19.52 -41.90 -20.39
C THR A 507 18.15 -41.51 -19.84
N PRO A 508 17.01 -41.77 -20.50
CA PRO A 508 15.71 -41.43 -19.96
C PRO A 508 15.48 -42.14 -18.64
N SER A 509 15.14 -41.37 -17.58
CA SER A 509 14.75 -41.96 -16.30
C SER A 509 13.55 -42.88 -16.50
N PRO A 510 13.55 -44.10 -15.91
CA PRO A 510 12.44 -45.02 -16.06
C PRO A 510 11.15 -44.34 -15.53
N THR A 511 10.15 -44.26 -16.38
CA THR A 511 8.80 -43.85 -15.99
C THR A 511 8.35 -44.78 -14.84
N PRO A 512 7.92 -44.28 -13.67
CA PRO A 512 7.45 -45.14 -12.61
C PRO A 512 6.31 -46.00 -13.17
N PRO A 513 6.28 -47.32 -12.86
CA PRO A 513 5.30 -48.21 -13.44
C PRO A 513 3.89 -47.71 -13.05
N THR A 514 3.08 -47.45 -14.06
CA THR A 514 1.64 -47.32 -13.90
C THR A 514 1.16 -48.63 -13.27
N GLY A 515 0.80 -48.60 -11.98
CA GLY A 515 0.34 -49.76 -11.28
C GLY A 515 -0.79 -50.43 -12.04
N SER A 516 -0.53 -51.63 -12.56
CA SER A 516 -1.58 -52.50 -13.07
C SER A 516 -2.55 -52.82 -11.92
N PRO A 517 -3.86 -52.79 -12.12
CA PRO A 517 -4.80 -53.22 -11.10
C PRO A 517 -4.59 -54.72 -10.87
N THR A 518 -4.27 -55.08 -9.65
CA THR A 518 -4.22 -56.47 -9.19
C THR A 518 -5.65 -57.03 -9.27
N PRO A 519 -5.92 -58.14 -9.96
CA PRO A 519 -7.22 -58.79 -9.88
C PRO A 519 -7.38 -59.36 -8.47
N SER A 520 -8.46 -58.99 -7.79
CA SER A 520 -8.88 -59.62 -6.54
C SER A 520 -9.37 -61.04 -6.79
N PRO A 521 -9.18 -61.96 -5.82
CA PRO A 521 -9.67 -63.34 -5.89
C PRO A 521 -11.17 -63.49 -5.85
#